data_12d213a5870e2c838b716421d3f86159
#
_entry.id   12d213a5870e2c838b716421d3f86159
#
_cell.length_a   1.000
_cell.length_b   1.000
_cell.length_c   1.000
_cell.angle_alpha   90.00
_cell.angle_beta   90.00
_cell.angle_gamma   90.00
#
_symmetry.space_group_name_H-M   'P 1'
#
loop_
_entity.id
_entity.type
_entity.pdbx_description
1 polymer ?
#
loop_
_entity_poly.entity_id
_entity_poly.type
_entity_poly.pdbx_seq_one_letter_code
_entity_poly.pdbx_strand_id
1 'polypeptide(L)'
;MEEAKEYCLKNVLPWFNGILDNADSKIPRIQDFNDQRTERYVAAHKKYGIKKIEKAFRNAARSPFLNGNGKRNTFVASFDWILDEEHFLKVCEGEYNTHR
;
A
#
# COMPACT_ATOMS: atom_id res chain seq x y z
N MET A 1 -9.32 19.00 -4.51
CA MET A 1 -8.85 17.75 -5.09
C MET A 1 -7.52 17.88 -5.80
N GLU A 2 -7.33 18.96 -6.56
CA GLU A 2 -6.06 19.17 -7.27
C GLU A 2 -4.86 19.22 -6.33
N GLU A 3 -5.01 19.95 -5.23
CA GLU A 3 -3.91 20.07 -4.27
C GLU A 3 -3.57 18.75 -3.63
N ALA A 4 -4.59 17.94 -3.31
CA ALA A 4 -4.36 16.64 -2.73
C ALA A 4 -3.68 15.71 -3.73
N LYS A 5 -4.10 15.76 -5.00
CA LYS A 5 -3.49 14.94 -6.05
C LYS A 5 -2.01 15.32 -6.23
N GLU A 6 -1.72 16.62 -6.24
CA GLU A 6 -0.35 17.09 -6.38
C GLU A 6 0.50 16.64 -5.21
N TYR A 7 -0.03 16.76 -4.00
CA TYR A 7 0.67 16.27 -2.81
C TYR A 7 0.99 14.77 -2.93
N CYS A 8 0.02 13.99 -3.37
CA CYS A 8 0.20 12.55 -3.51
C CYS A 8 1.27 12.23 -4.55
N LEU A 9 1.27 12.94 -5.67
CA LEU A 9 2.26 12.71 -6.71
C LEU A 9 3.67 13.04 -6.23
N LYS A 10 3.82 14.09 -5.44
CA LYS A 10 5.14 14.54 -4.99
C LYS A 10 5.64 13.80 -3.77
N ASN A 11 4.74 13.36 -2.90
CA ASN A 11 5.15 12.84 -1.59
C ASN A 11 4.79 11.37 -1.36
N VAL A 12 3.60 10.97 -1.76
CA VAL A 12 3.14 9.62 -1.48
C VAL A 12 3.69 8.62 -2.49
N LEU A 13 3.66 8.98 -3.75
CA LEU A 13 4.14 8.09 -4.81
C LEU A 13 5.60 7.67 -4.61
N PRO A 14 6.55 8.61 -4.45
CA PRO A 14 7.93 8.19 -4.23
C PRO A 14 8.12 7.49 -2.89
N TRP A 15 7.35 7.85 -1.88
CA TRP A 15 7.43 7.21 -0.57
C TRP A 15 7.02 5.74 -0.65
N PHE A 16 5.86 5.47 -1.25
CA PHE A 16 5.37 4.11 -1.42
C PHE A 16 6.34 3.29 -2.28
N ASN A 17 6.72 3.81 -3.43
CA ASN A 17 7.63 3.11 -4.31
C ASN A 17 8.98 2.84 -3.66
N GLY A 18 9.46 3.80 -2.86
CA GLY A 18 10.72 3.64 -2.13
C GLY A 18 10.65 2.53 -1.10
N ILE A 19 9.54 2.40 -0.40
CA ILE A 19 9.35 1.31 0.55
C ILE A 19 9.43 -0.03 -0.19
N LEU A 20 8.77 -0.12 -1.34
CA LEU A 20 8.80 -1.34 -2.14
C LEU A 20 10.20 -1.66 -2.63
N ASP A 21 10.92 -0.64 -3.08
CA ASP A 21 12.30 -0.84 -3.58
C ASP A 21 13.21 -1.35 -2.47
N ASN A 22 13.08 -0.78 -1.28
CA ASN A 22 13.91 -1.20 -0.15
C ASN A 22 13.67 -2.64 0.28
N ALA A 23 12.47 -3.15 0.04
CA ALA A 23 12.11 -4.51 0.41
C ALA A 23 12.21 -5.48 -0.75
N ASP A 24 12.64 -5.04 -1.92
CA ASP A 24 12.63 -5.84 -3.15
C ASP A 24 11.25 -6.44 -3.40
N SER A 25 10.22 -5.64 -3.17
CA SER A 25 8.86 -6.12 -3.28
C SER A 25 8.44 -6.33 -4.74
N LYS A 26 7.61 -7.32 -4.98
CA LYS A 26 7.05 -7.59 -6.30
C LYS A 26 5.78 -6.77 -6.56
N ILE A 27 5.28 -6.08 -5.54
CA ILE A 27 4.10 -5.23 -5.71
C ILE A 27 4.42 -4.15 -6.76
N PRO A 28 3.52 -3.95 -7.73
CA PRO A 28 3.79 -2.96 -8.79
C PRO A 28 3.99 -1.56 -8.22
N ARG A 29 4.99 -0.87 -8.74
CA ARG A 29 5.19 0.54 -8.41
C ARG A 29 4.07 1.35 -9.05
N ILE A 30 3.62 2.40 -8.37
CA ILE A 30 2.61 3.27 -8.96
C ILE A 30 3.29 4.40 -9.70
N GLN A 31 2.60 4.93 -10.71
CA GLN A 31 3.17 5.99 -11.55
C GLN A 31 2.29 7.22 -11.60
N ASP A 32 1.11 7.15 -11.02
CA ASP A 32 0.20 8.27 -11.09
C ASP A 32 -0.85 8.19 -9.98
N PHE A 33 -1.53 9.31 -9.75
CA PHE A 33 -2.68 9.38 -8.85
C PHE A 33 -3.85 9.95 -9.62
N ASN A 34 -4.84 9.13 -9.91
CA ASN A 34 -6.11 9.64 -10.45
C ASN A 34 -6.98 10.10 -9.27
N ASP A 35 -8.15 10.61 -9.57
CA ASP A 35 -9.05 11.13 -8.52
C ASP A 35 -9.46 10.05 -7.54
N GLN A 36 -9.79 8.88 -8.01
CA GLN A 36 -10.19 7.76 -7.16
C GLN A 36 -9.09 7.36 -6.18
N ARG A 37 -7.88 7.22 -6.70
CA ARG A 37 -6.73 6.83 -5.87
C ARG A 37 -6.40 7.92 -4.85
N THR A 38 -6.50 9.18 -5.27
CA THR A 38 -6.27 10.31 -4.38
C THR A 38 -7.28 10.32 -3.25
N GLU A 39 -8.57 10.15 -3.58
CA GLU A 39 -9.63 10.13 -2.57
C GLU A 39 -9.42 8.99 -1.58
N ARG A 40 -9.04 7.84 -2.09
CA ARG A 40 -8.81 6.68 -1.24
C ARG A 40 -7.68 6.92 -0.24
N TYR A 41 -6.59 7.48 -0.71
CA TYR A 41 -5.47 7.80 0.16
C TYR A 41 -5.87 8.85 1.21
N VAL A 42 -6.53 9.92 0.77
CA VAL A 42 -6.95 10.98 1.69
C VAL A 42 -7.89 10.45 2.76
N ALA A 43 -8.83 9.59 2.36
CA ALA A 43 -9.77 8.99 3.32
C ALA A 43 -9.02 8.14 4.33
N ALA A 44 -8.07 7.32 3.88
CA ALA A 44 -7.28 6.49 4.78
C ALA A 44 -6.46 7.35 5.73
N HIS A 45 -5.87 8.42 5.22
CA HIS A 45 -5.06 9.32 6.03
C HIS A 45 -5.91 9.97 7.13
N LYS A 46 -7.10 10.43 6.79
CA LYS A 46 -7.99 11.05 7.77
C LYS A 46 -8.47 10.06 8.83
N LYS A 47 -8.73 8.84 8.42
CA LYS A 47 -9.30 7.85 9.31
C LYS A 47 -8.26 7.18 10.20
N TYR A 48 -7.09 6.89 9.66
CA TYR A 48 -6.10 6.08 10.36
C TYR A 48 -4.81 6.80 10.70
N GLY A 49 -4.44 7.82 9.94
CA GLY A 49 -3.22 8.57 10.18
C GLY A 49 -2.01 8.00 9.46
N ILE A 50 -0.98 8.83 9.36
CA ILE A 50 0.20 8.51 8.56
C ILE A 50 0.97 7.30 9.09
N LYS A 51 1.01 7.14 10.41
CA LYS A 51 1.78 6.04 11.00
C LYS A 51 1.18 4.68 10.65
N LYS A 52 -0.14 4.58 10.65
CA LYS A 52 -0.78 3.33 10.26
C LYS A 52 -0.62 3.06 8.77
N ILE A 53 -0.68 4.10 7.96
CA ILE A 53 -0.44 3.96 6.53
C ILE A 53 0.97 3.45 6.27
N GLU A 54 1.96 4.03 6.95
CA GLU A 54 3.33 3.58 6.82
C GLU A 54 3.47 2.12 7.22
N LYS A 55 2.85 1.75 8.32
CA LYS A 55 2.91 0.37 8.79
C LYS A 55 2.30 -0.58 7.76
N ALA A 56 1.17 -0.19 7.17
CA ALA A 56 0.53 -1.01 6.15
C ALA A 56 1.43 -1.16 4.92
N PHE A 57 2.03 -0.08 4.47
CA PHE A 57 2.93 -0.13 3.31
C PHE A 57 4.12 -1.04 3.58
N ARG A 58 4.75 -0.90 4.75
CA ARG A 58 5.92 -1.71 5.09
C ARG A 58 5.56 -3.17 5.26
N ASN A 59 4.45 -3.45 5.93
CA ASN A 59 3.99 -4.83 6.08
C ASN A 59 3.68 -5.46 4.73
N ALA A 60 3.00 -4.73 3.86
CA ALA A 60 2.68 -5.25 2.52
C ALA A 60 3.95 -5.54 1.73
N ALA A 61 4.92 -4.64 1.79
CA ALA A 61 6.15 -4.79 1.02
C ALA A 61 6.92 -6.05 1.41
N ARG A 62 6.78 -6.48 2.66
CA ARG A 62 7.52 -7.63 3.18
C ARG A 62 6.69 -8.91 3.25
N SER A 63 5.40 -8.82 2.98
CA SER A 63 4.52 -9.99 3.11
C SER A 63 4.75 -10.98 1.98
N PRO A 64 5.13 -12.24 2.27
CA PRO A 64 5.26 -13.23 1.21
C PRO A 64 3.95 -13.44 0.47
N PHE A 65 2.84 -13.46 1.19
CA PHE A 65 1.54 -13.65 0.58
C PHE A 65 1.21 -12.53 -0.42
N LEU A 66 1.45 -11.28 -0.01
CA LEU A 66 1.10 -10.13 -0.85
C LEU A 66 2.08 -9.90 -2.00
N ASN A 67 3.20 -10.61 -2.00
CA ASN A 67 4.21 -10.52 -3.05
C ASN A 67 4.24 -11.74 -3.96
N GLY A 68 3.23 -12.58 -3.88
CA GLY A 68 3.14 -13.74 -4.75
C GLY A 68 4.04 -14.90 -4.33
N ASN A 69 4.57 -14.86 -3.11
CA ASN A 69 5.46 -15.90 -2.61
C ASN A 69 4.77 -16.87 -1.66
N GLY A 70 3.45 -16.81 -1.60
CA GLY A 70 2.68 -17.76 -0.81
C GLY A 70 2.71 -19.13 -1.45
N LYS A 71 2.55 -20.17 -0.65
CA LYS A 71 2.79 -21.55 -1.05
C LYS A 71 2.02 -22.02 -2.28
N ARG A 72 0.83 -21.62 -2.50
CA ARG A 72 0.05 -21.95 -3.71
C ARG A 72 -0.55 -20.72 -4.29
N ASN A 73 0.09 -19.59 -3.97
CA ASN A 73 -0.51 -18.31 -4.23
C ASN A 73 0.41 -17.48 -5.10
N THR A 74 -0.12 -17.03 -6.22
CA THR A 74 0.57 -16.11 -7.11
C THR A 74 0.02 -14.71 -7.01
N PHE A 75 -0.85 -14.47 -6.02
CA PHE A 75 -1.46 -13.15 -5.84
C PHE A 75 -0.41 -12.11 -5.47
N VAL A 76 -0.50 -10.97 -6.12
CA VAL A 76 0.35 -9.82 -5.80
C VAL A 76 -0.58 -8.64 -5.52
N ALA A 77 -0.41 -8.02 -4.37
CA ALA A 77 -1.26 -6.90 -3.99
C ALA A 77 -0.94 -5.66 -4.84
N SER A 78 -1.72 -4.62 -4.67
CA SER A 78 -1.48 -3.35 -5.32
C SER A 78 -1.70 -2.22 -4.32
N PHE A 79 -1.28 -1.01 -4.70
CA PHE A 79 -1.52 0.17 -3.86
C PHE A 79 -3.00 0.29 -3.52
N ASP A 80 -3.86 0.15 -4.52
CA ASP A 80 -5.30 0.30 -4.31
C ASP A 80 -5.87 -0.81 -3.44
N TRP A 81 -5.37 -2.04 -3.60
CA TRP A 81 -5.79 -3.16 -2.78
C TRP A 81 -5.43 -2.93 -1.31
N ILE A 82 -4.21 -2.44 -1.07
CA ILE A 82 -3.73 -2.20 0.30
C ILE A 82 -4.59 -1.16 1.01
N LEU A 83 -5.00 -0.12 0.30
CA LEU A 83 -5.77 0.96 0.89
C LEU A 83 -7.27 0.70 0.91
N ASP A 84 -7.72 -0.42 0.35
CA ASP A 84 -9.12 -0.81 0.42
C ASP A 84 -9.49 -1.05 1.88
N GLU A 85 -10.64 -0.55 2.31
CA GLU A 85 -11.06 -0.64 3.71
C GLU A 85 -11.06 -2.07 4.24
N GLU A 86 -11.46 -3.03 3.40
CA GLU A 86 -11.52 -4.42 3.83
C GLU A 86 -10.14 -5.01 4.10
N HIS A 87 -9.12 -4.46 3.46
CA HIS A 87 -7.77 -5.02 3.56
C HIS A 87 -6.84 -4.23 4.46
N PHE A 88 -7.06 -2.93 4.54
CA PHE A 88 -6.11 -2.03 5.19
C PHE A 88 -5.77 -2.43 6.62
N LEU A 89 -6.79 -2.63 7.46
CA LEU A 89 -6.55 -2.98 8.85
C LEU A 89 -5.87 -4.33 8.99
N LYS A 90 -6.24 -5.29 8.14
CA LYS A 90 -5.61 -6.60 8.17
C LYS A 90 -4.14 -6.52 7.81
N VAL A 91 -3.79 -5.67 6.84
CA VAL A 91 -2.39 -5.46 6.48
C VAL A 91 -1.66 -4.80 7.64
N CYS A 92 -2.24 -3.77 8.24
CA CYS A 92 -1.65 -3.08 9.38
C CYS A 92 -1.40 -4.01 10.55
N GLU A 93 -2.33 -4.93 10.78
CA GLU A 93 -2.25 -5.85 11.91
C GLU A 93 -1.33 -7.04 11.66
N GLY A 94 -0.77 -7.12 10.46
CA GLY A 94 0.17 -8.17 10.13
C GLY A 94 -0.44 -9.49 9.76
N GLU A 95 -1.73 -9.53 9.41
CA GLU A 95 -2.40 -10.77 9.06
C GLU A 95 -1.78 -11.49 7.88
N TYR A 96 -1.14 -10.73 6.99
CA TYR A 96 -0.53 -11.30 5.80
C TYR A 96 0.98 -11.46 5.91
N ASN A 97 1.54 -11.28 7.12
CA ASN A 97 2.98 -11.32 7.31
C ASN A 97 3.56 -12.73 7.37
N THR A 98 2.73 -13.73 7.58
CA THR A 98 3.20 -15.09 7.70
C THR A 98 2.65 -15.97 6.59
N HIS A 99 3.41 -17.01 6.29
CA HIS A 99 2.96 -18.05 5.37
C HIS A 99 1.90 -18.91 6.01
N ARG A 100 0.88 -19.19 5.28
CA ARG A 100 -0.14 -20.12 5.74
C ARG A 100 -0.63 -20.94 4.59
#